data_147f64d81e5b1fb9d7276b10fcc342fd
#
_entry.id   147f64d81e5b1fb9d7276b10fcc342fd
#
_cell.length_a   1.000
_cell.length_b   1.000
_cell.length_c   1.000
_cell.angle_alpha   90.00
_cell.angle_beta   90.00
_cell.angle_gamma   90.00
#
_symmetry.space_group_name_H-M   'P 1'
#
loop_
_entity.id
_entity.type
_entity.pdbx_description
1 polymer ?
#
loop_
_entity_poly.entity_id
_entity_poly.type
_entity_poly.pdbx_seq_one_letter_code
_entity_poly.pdbx_strand_id
1 'polypeptide(L)'
;MKISKIILYDEPSVSKLDLKNIQKFIMQTFGINSEIRENIFKKLNEKKQQKIEDCVVLDLKKPFQKQSQLIKDISTDAENMKTSKEREISIYDGIELNQVIEEIVPLEENIEKVLHIIFTNKLIGTFDYDDYRYHARVWVGSNPIVISTTGIIEAPAKPKQYYIDLMTNFSNESEETIREKYKGEFLEYNDPRLPKIIEGYLIQSIMYYETGDVFCNDVKCRLFNAHWQKDLLISQIKNPSLCDQHTKILTKMKNSV
;
A
#
# COMPACT_ATOMS: atom_id res chain seq x y z
N MET A 1 -18.00 -11.87 -13.61
CA MET A 1 -16.86 -11.70 -12.68
C MET A 1 -16.72 -12.94 -11.80
N LYS A 2 -15.50 -13.25 -11.34
CA LYS A 2 -15.24 -14.31 -10.33
C LYS A 2 -15.71 -13.85 -8.95
N ILE A 3 -15.45 -12.58 -8.60
CA ILE A 3 -15.80 -11.99 -7.30
C ILE A 3 -17.31 -11.79 -7.18
N SER A 4 -17.91 -12.34 -6.13
CA SER A 4 -19.31 -12.09 -5.76
C SER A 4 -19.46 -11.23 -4.50
N LYS A 5 -18.42 -11.14 -3.66
CA LYS A 5 -18.40 -10.37 -2.41
C LYS A 5 -17.00 -9.81 -2.16
N ILE A 6 -16.93 -8.59 -1.60
CA ILE A 6 -15.70 -8.00 -1.11
C ILE A 6 -15.80 -7.76 0.39
N ILE A 7 -14.74 -8.10 1.12
CA ILE A 7 -14.63 -7.83 2.56
C ILE A 7 -13.53 -6.80 2.76
N LEU A 8 -13.89 -5.67 3.34
CA LEU A 8 -13.00 -4.53 3.60
C LEU A 8 -12.61 -4.50 5.06
N TYR A 9 -11.31 -4.55 5.35
CA TYR A 9 -10.80 -4.43 6.71
C TYR A 9 -10.28 -3.03 6.98
N ASP A 10 -10.77 -2.44 8.07
CA ASP A 10 -10.49 -1.05 8.43
C ASP A 10 -9.07 -0.82 8.95
N GLU A 11 -8.59 0.43 8.77
CA GLU A 11 -7.38 0.95 9.40
C GLU A 11 -7.71 2.26 10.13
N PRO A 12 -8.16 2.20 11.39
CA PRO A 12 -8.67 3.36 12.13
C PRO A 12 -7.64 4.46 12.37
N SER A 13 -6.34 4.17 12.26
CA SER A 13 -5.28 5.17 12.40
C SER A 13 -5.21 6.15 11.22
N VAL A 14 -5.88 5.81 10.11
CA VAL A 14 -5.90 6.62 8.88
C VAL A 14 -7.17 7.44 8.81
N SER A 15 -7.13 8.68 9.30
CA SER A 15 -8.30 9.56 9.43
C SER A 15 -9.03 9.87 8.12
N LYS A 16 -8.38 9.70 6.97
CA LYS A 16 -8.95 9.93 5.63
C LYS A 16 -9.50 8.67 4.97
N LEU A 17 -9.42 7.53 5.63
CA LEU A 17 -10.01 6.28 5.14
C LEU A 17 -11.49 6.23 5.54
N ASP A 18 -12.38 6.34 4.57
CA ASP A 18 -13.83 6.22 4.76
C ASP A 18 -14.36 4.98 4.04
N LEU A 19 -14.46 3.89 4.78
CA LEU A 19 -14.90 2.60 4.22
C LEU A 19 -16.36 2.61 3.74
N LYS A 20 -17.22 3.48 4.28
CA LYS A 20 -18.61 3.61 3.81
C LYS A 20 -18.66 4.23 2.41
N ASN A 21 -17.81 5.23 2.16
CA ASN A 21 -17.68 5.80 0.83
C ASN A 21 -17.02 4.82 -0.13
N ILE A 22 -16.05 4.04 0.34
CA ILE A 22 -15.42 2.96 -0.45
C ILE A 22 -16.46 1.89 -0.84
N GLN A 23 -17.35 1.47 0.07
CA GLN A 23 -18.44 0.53 -0.26
C GLN A 23 -19.34 1.05 -1.38
N LYS A 24 -19.76 2.32 -1.26
CA LYS A 24 -20.57 2.99 -2.30
C LYS A 24 -19.83 3.02 -3.63
N PHE A 25 -18.55 3.36 -3.60
CA PHE A 25 -17.70 3.39 -4.79
C PHE A 25 -17.58 2.01 -5.45
N ILE A 26 -17.36 0.94 -4.69
CA ILE A 26 -17.28 -0.44 -5.21
C ILE A 26 -18.61 -0.83 -5.85
N MET A 27 -19.73 -0.57 -5.17
CA MET A 27 -21.06 -0.87 -5.71
C MET A 27 -21.32 -0.13 -7.01
N GLN A 28 -21.02 1.16 -7.08
CA GLN A 28 -21.22 1.99 -8.28
C GLN A 28 -20.31 1.57 -9.43
N THR A 29 -19.06 1.22 -9.11
CA THR A 29 -18.03 0.92 -10.10
C THR A 29 -18.12 -0.51 -10.62
N PHE A 30 -18.40 -1.49 -9.77
CA PHE A 30 -18.34 -2.92 -10.11
C PHE A 30 -19.68 -3.66 -9.96
N GLY A 31 -20.64 -3.10 -9.23
CA GLY A 31 -21.89 -3.78 -8.90
C GLY A 31 -21.75 -4.86 -7.82
N ILE A 32 -20.62 -4.88 -7.08
CA ILE A 32 -20.32 -5.91 -6.09
C ILE A 32 -20.70 -5.41 -4.68
N ASN A 33 -21.37 -6.28 -3.91
CA ASN A 33 -21.61 -6.05 -2.49
C ASN A 33 -20.31 -6.15 -1.69
N SER A 34 -20.17 -5.27 -0.70
CA SER A 34 -19.03 -5.32 0.21
C SER A 34 -19.46 -5.25 1.68
N GLU A 35 -18.69 -5.89 2.54
CA GLU A 35 -18.83 -5.91 4.00
C GLU A 35 -17.65 -5.20 4.63
N ILE A 36 -17.91 -4.37 5.66
CA ILE A 36 -16.85 -3.71 6.44
C ILE A 36 -16.60 -4.51 7.71
N ARG A 37 -15.34 -4.77 8.00
CA ARG A 37 -14.86 -5.39 9.24
C ARG A 37 -13.87 -4.50 9.97
N GLU A 38 -13.71 -4.77 11.26
CA GLU A 38 -12.66 -4.13 12.06
C GLU A 38 -11.26 -4.43 11.49
N ASN A 39 -10.28 -3.66 11.94
CA ASN A 39 -8.86 -3.89 11.62
C ASN A 39 -8.48 -5.36 11.88
N ILE A 40 -7.91 -6.01 10.87
CA ILE A 40 -7.57 -7.43 10.93
C ILE A 40 -6.50 -7.74 12.00
N PHE A 41 -5.69 -6.75 12.36
CA PHE A 41 -4.63 -6.88 13.36
C PHE A 41 -5.10 -6.66 14.80
N LYS A 42 -6.37 -6.26 15.02
CA LYS A 42 -6.87 -5.81 16.34
C LYS A 42 -6.95 -6.92 17.38
N LYS A 43 -7.26 -8.16 16.98
CA LYS A 43 -7.54 -9.28 17.91
C LYS A 43 -6.65 -10.48 17.61
N LEU A 44 -5.35 -10.26 17.53
CA LEU A 44 -4.39 -11.32 17.29
C LEU A 44 -3.87 -11.89 18.61
N ASN A 45 -3.66 -13.20 18.64
CA ASN A 45 -2.89 -13.82 19.71
C ASN A 45 -1.39 -13.51 19.57
N GLU A 46 -0.63 -13.68 20.64
CA GLU A 46 0.81 -13.39 20.70
C GLU A 46 1.59 -14.04 19.54
N LYS A 47 1.28 -15.29 19.21
CA LYS A 47 1.96 -16.01 18.12
C LYS A 47 1.77 -15.34 16.76
N LYS A 48 0.55 -14.86 16.46
CA LYS A 48 0.26 -14.15 15.20
C LYS A 48 0.86 -12.73 15.22
N GLN A 49 0.85 -12.06 16.36
CA GLN A 49 1.53 -10.77 16.51
C GLN A 49 3.04 -10.92 16.23
N GLN A 50 3.69 -11.93 16.82
CA GLN A 50 5.11 -12.20 16.57
C GLN A 50 5.39 -12.47 15.08
N LYS A 51 4.54 -13.26 14.39
CA LYS A 51 4.70 -13.48 12.95
C LYS A 51 4.66 -12.17 12.13
N ILE A 52 3.80 -11.21 12.52
CA ILE A 52 3.74 -9.90 11.86
C ILE A 52 5.00 -9.08 12.15
N GLU A 53 5.51 -9.11 13.38
CA GLU A 53 6.77 -8.45 13.73
C GLU A 53 7.95 -9.07 12.98
N ASP A 54 7.96 -10.38 12.78
CA ASP A 54 8.96 -11.09 11.99
C ASP A 54 8.96 -10.71 10.49
N CYS A 55 7.88 -10.08 10.00
CA CYS A 55 7.83 -9.52 8.63
C CYS A 55 8.57 -8.19 8.48
N VAL A 56 9.09 -7.58 9.56
CA VAL A 56 9.84 -6.33 9.48
C VAL A 56 11.17 -6.59 8.76
N VAL A 57 11.42 -5.77 7.75
CA VAL A 57 12.67 -5.77 6.98
C VAL A 57 13.76 -5.06 7.78
N LEU A 58 14.83 -5.75 8.10
CA LEU A 58 15.92 -5.24 8.92
C LEU A 58 17.07 -4.67 8.07
N ASP A 59 17.28 -5.22 6.89
CA ASP A 59 18.26 -4.75 5.93
C ASP A 59 17.63 -4.72 4.54
N LEU A 60 17.58 -3.55 3.92
CA LEU A 60 16.98 -3.39 2.60
C LEU A 60 17.67 -4.20 1.50
N LYS A 61 18.89 -4.65 1.70
CA LYS A 61 19.68 -5.43 0.75
C LYS A 61 19.70 -6.93 1.06
N LYS A 62 19.05 -7.35 2.15
CA LYS A 62 19.05 -8.76 2.58
C LYS A 62 17.62 -9.25 2.79
N PRO A 63 17.11 -10.14 1.91
CA PRO A 63 15.78 -10.71 2.08
C PRO A 63 15.76 -11.68 3.28
N PHE A 64 14.58 -11.81 3.88
CA PHE A 64 14.24 -12.85 4.87
C PHE A 64 15.03 -12.82 6.19
N GLN A 65 15.70 -11.71 6.54
CA GLN A 65 16.26 -11.53 7.88
C GLN A 65 15.13 -11.24 8.88
N LYS A 66 15.01 -12.07 9.90
CA LYS A 66 13.97 -11.95 10.94
C LYS A 66 14.50 -11.25 12.18
N GLN A 67 13.70 -10.40 12.77
CA GLN A 67 14.03 -9.65 13.99
C GLN A 67 14.35 -10.59 15.18
N SER A 68 13.68 -11.73 15.27
CA SER A 68 13.95 -12.77 16.28
C SER A 68 15.35 -13.40 16.19
N GLN A 69 16.00 -13.35 15.03
CA GLN A 69 17.36 -13.84 14.84
C GLN A 69 18.41 -12.84 15.34
N LEU A 70 18.17 -11.54 15.13
CA LEU A 70 19.06 -10.47 15.58
C LEU A 70 19.08 -10.29 17.10
N ILE A 71 17.95 -10.48 17.78
CA ILE A 71 17.91 -10.38 19.27
C ILE A 71 18.78 -11.46 19.91
N LYS A 72 18.94 -12.63 19.29
CA LYS A 72 19.86 -13.67 19.77
C LYS A 72 21.33 -13.32 19.57
N ASP A 73 21.64 -12.56 18.51
CA ASP A 73 23.02 -12.15 18.19
C ASP A 73 23.43 -10.85 18.91
N ILE A 74 22.47 -9.95 19.26
CA ILE A 74 22.71 -8.64 19.90
C ILE A 74 22.76 -8.74 21.43
N SER A 75 22.44 -9.86 22.05
CA SER A 75 22.56 -10.03 23.50
C SER A 75 23.98 -9.85 24.05
N THR A 76 24.97 -9.62 23.20
CA THR A 76 26.37 -9.36 23.54
C THR A 76 26.80 -7.89 23.38
N ASP A 77 26.06 -6.98 22.67
CA ASP A 77 26.57 -5.64 22.36
C ASP A 77 25.59 -4.46 22.62
N ALA A 78 24.62 -4.60 23.51
CA ALA A 78 23.45 -3.71 23.66
C ALA A 78 23.69 -2.44 24.52
N GLU A 79 24.88 -1.81 24.56
CA GLU A 79 25.08 -0.57 25.34
C GLU A 79 25.24 0.74 24.56
N ASN A 80 25.28 0.75 23.24
CA ASN A 80 25.71 1.95 22.48
C ASN A 80 24.78 2.48 21.39
N MET A 81 23.48 2.22 21.38
CA MET A 81 22.57 2.87 20.42
C MET A 81 21.36 3.54 21.08
N LYS A 82 21.62 4.67 21.71
CA LYS A 82 20.59 5.70 21.98
C LYS A 82 21.04 6.97 21.32
N THR A 83 20.47 7.31 20.15
CA THR A 83 20.15 8.70 19.74
C THR A 83 19.68 8.73 18.28
N SER A 84 18.39 8.86 18.08
CA SER A 84 17.74 9.83 17.16
C SER A 84 16.25 9.53 17.13
N LYS A 85 15.43 10.49 17.58
CA LYS A 85 13.97 10.45 17.53
C LYS A 85 13.45 10.87 16.16
N GLU A 86 13.87 10.24 15.11
CA GLU A 86 13.13 10.17 13.88
C GLU A 86 12.31 8.89 13.96
N ARG A 87 11.00 8.95 13.66
CA ARG A 87 10.18 7.76 13.52
C ARG A 87 10.65 7.06 12.25
N GLU A 88 11.65 6.20 12.36
CA GLU A 88 12.01 5.33 11.25
C GLU A 88 10.77 4.54 10.84
N ILE A 89 10.33 4.77 9.63
CA ILE A 89 9.21 4.03 9.04
C ILE A 89 9.73 2.63 8.71
N SER A 90 9.33 1.64 9.50
CA SER A 90 9.70 0.26 9.24
C SER A 90 8.99 -0.24 7.98
N ILE A 91 9.75 -0.90 7.10
CA ILE A 91 9.20 -1.62 5.95
C ILE A 91 8.89 -3.06 6.38
N TYR A 92 7.74 -3.56 6.00
CA TYR A 92 7.32 -4.95 6.18
C TYR A 92 7.45 -5.69 4.87
N ASP A 93 8.01 -6.91 4.87
CA ASP A 93 7.94 -7.79 3.70
C ASP A 93 6.48 -8.06 3.35
N GLY A 94 6.06 -7.53 2.20
CA GLY A 94 4.64 -7.55 1.82
C GLY A 94 4.15 -8.95 1.45
N ILE A 95 5.04 -9.84 1.00
CA ILE A 95 4.70 -11.23 0.65
C ILE A 95 4.54 -12.04 1.92
N GLU A 96 5.51 -11.96 2.85
CA GLU A 96 5.40 -12.64 4.15
C GLU A 96 4.20 -12.13 4.96
N LEU A 97 3.98 -10.79 4.99
CA LEU A 97 2.83 -10.20 5.66
C LEU A 97 1.50 -10.69 5.06
N ASN A 98 1.42 -10.78 3.74
CA ASN A 98 0.24 -11.29 3.05
C ASN A 98 -0.07 -12.75 3.44
N GLN A 99 0.97 -13.62 3.51
CA GLN A 99 0.82 -15.00 3.97
C GLN A 99 0.33 -15.09 5.42
N VAL A 100 0.85 -14.23 6.32
CA VAL A 100 0.35 -14.17 7.70
C VAL A 100 -1.10 -13.72 7.76
N ILE A 101 -1.51 -12.78 6.93
CA ILE A 101 -2.90 -12.31 6.84
C ILE A 101 -3.81 -13.42 6.29
N GLU A 102 -3.36 -14.19 5.31
CA GLU A 102 -4.10 -15.34 4.79
C GLU A 102 -4.42 -16.37 5.88
N GLU A 103 -3.49 -16.61 6.81
CA GLU A 103 -3.74 -17.46 7.99
C GLU A 103 -4.75 -16.87 8.99
N ILE A 104 -5.03 -15.56 8.92
CA ILE A 104 -5.97 -14.87 9.82
C ILE A 104 -7.37 -14.85 9.23
N VAL A 105 -7.49 -14.78 7.92
CA VAL A 105 -8.78 -14.82 7.20
C VAL A 105 -9.48 -16.15 7.50
N PRO A 106 -10.80 -16.14 7.80
CA PRO A 106 -11.56 -17.38 8.03
C PRO A 106 -11.46 -18.32 6.83
N LEU A 107 -11.15 -19.58 7.09
CA LEU A 107 -10.90 -20.58 6.04
C LEU A 107 -12.11 -20.76 5.10
N GLU A 108 -13.32 -20.69 5.64
CA GLU A 108 -14.58 -20.77 4.89
C GLU A 108 -14.82 -19.58 3.96
N GLU A 109 -14.13 -18.47 4.16
CA GLU A 109 -14.20 -17.27 3.33
C GLU A 109 -12.99 -17.12 2.41
N ASN A 110 -11.95 -17.94 2.59
CA ASN A 110 -10.78 -17.96 1.72
C ASN A 110 -11.07 -18.74 0.43
N ILE A 111 -12.00 -18.20 -0.35
CA ILE A 111 -12.47 -18.77 -1.61
C ILE A 111 -12.40 -17.74 -2.72
N GLU A 112 -12.22 -18.17 -3.97
CA GLU A 112 -12.06 -17.31 -5.14
C GLU A 112 -13.18 -16.26 -5.32
N LYS A 113 -14.40 -16.55 -4.84
CA LYS A 113 -15.55 -15.64 -4.96
C LYS A 113 -15.60 -14.53 -3.92
N VAL A 114 -14.80 -14.63 -2.85
CA VAL A 114 -14.76 -13.65 -1.76
C VAL A 114 -13.39 -12.99 -1.77
N LEU A 115 -13.33 -11.72 -2.16
CA LEU A 115 -12.08 -10.96 -2.16
C LEU A 115 -11.92 -10.20 -0.85
N HIS A 116 -10.82 -10.44 -0.15
CA HIS A 116 -10.44 -9.71 1.06
C HIS A 116 -9.51 -8.56 0.72
N ILE A 117 -9.85 -7.34 1.15
CA ILE A 117 -9.03 -6.13 0.98
C ILE A 117 -8.71 -5.56 2.35
N ILE A 118 -7.44 -5.57 2.70
CA ILE A 118 -6.92 -5.09 3.97
C ILE A 118 -6.26 -3.73 3.77
N PHE A 119 -6.78 -2.71 4.45
CA PHE A 119 -6.08 -1.44 4.57
C PHE A 119 -5.13 -1.48 5.75
N THR A 120 -3.96 -0.90 5.58
CA THR A 120 -2.95 -0.82 6.64
C THR A 120 -2.12 0.46 6.54
N ASN A 121 -1.68 0.97 7.68
CA ASN A 121 -0.69 2.04 7.78
C ASN A 121 0.76 1.53 7.76
N LYS A 122 0.98 0.22 7.73
CA LYS A 122 2.32 -0.36 7.61
C LYS A 122 2.87 -0.09 6.21
N LEU A 123 4.11 0.39 6.10
CA LEU A 123 4.78 0.46 4.82
C LEU A 123 5.18 -0.95 4.39
N ILE A 124 4.66 -1.41 3.28
CA ILE A 124 4.99 -2.71 2.72
C ILE A 124 6.02 -2.59 1.61
N GLY A 125 6.85 -3.60 1.44
CA GLY A 125 7.83 -3.67 0.36
C GLY A 125 7.98 -5.08 -0.16
N THR A 126 8.53 -5.22 -1.36
CA THR A 126 8.91 -6.50 -1.95
C THR A 126 10.38 -6.47 -2.33
N PHE A 127 11.07 -7.58 -2.11
CA PHE A 127 12.44 -7.72 -2.54
C PHE A 127 12.51 -7.90 -4.06
N ASP A 128 13.37 -7.12 -4.70
CA ASP A 128 13.62 -7.19 -6.13
C ASP A 128 15.00 -7.83 -6.36
N TYR A 129 15.03 -8.94 -7.09
CA TYR A 129 16.25 -9.68 -7.38
C TYR A 129 17.09 -9.07 -8.51
N ASP A 130 16.53 -8.10 -9.27
CA ASP A 130 17.26 -7.46 -10.36
C ASP A 130 18.23 -6.39 -9.82
N ASP A 131 17.85 -5.67 -8.77
CA ASP A 131 18.72 -4.67 -8.11
C ASP A 131 19.09 -5.02 -6.65
N TYR A 132 18.72 -6.21 -6.19
CA TYR A 132 19.03 -6.78 -4.87
C TYR A 132 18.65 -5.88 -3.69
N ARG A 133 17.40 -5.39 -3.68
CA ARG A 133 16.90 -4.57 -2.59
C ARG A 133 15.38 -4.63 -2.44
N TYR A 134 14.89 -4.24 -1.25
CA TYR A 134 13.47 -4.00 -1.04
C TYR A 134 13.02 -2.68 -1.67
N HIS A 135 11.91 -2.73 -2.37
CA HIS A 135 11.19 -1.56 -2.86
C HIS A 135 9.86 -1.42 -2.15
N ALA A 136 9.57 -0.21 -1.67
CA ALA A 136 8.26 0.11 -1.12
C ALA A 136 7.17 -0.10 -2.17
N ARG A 137 6.02 -0.62 -1.73
CA ARG A 137 4.85 -0.90 -2.56
C ARG A 137 3.60 -0.25 -1.99
N VAL A 138 2.67 0.08 -2.87
CA VAL A 138 1.35 0.57 -2.46
C VAL A 138 0.45 -0.58 -2.07
N TRP A 139 0.51 -1.67 -2.83
CA TRP A 139 -0.28 -2.86 -2.55
C TRP A 139 0.45 -4.14 -2.97
N VAL A 140 0.09 -5.23 -2.34
CA VAL A 140 0.54 -6.59 -2.67
C VAL A 140 -0.63 -7.55 -2.55
N GLY A 141 -0.53 -8.64 -3.24
CA GLY A 141 -1.34 -9.80 -3.01
C GLY A 141 -2.13 -10.30 -4.19
N SER A 142 -2.84 -11.36 -3.90
CA SER A 142 -3.80 -12.01 -4.79
C SER A 142 -5.17 -12.06 -4.12
N ASN A 143 -5.30 -12.81 -3.03
CA ASN A 143 -6.40 -12.83 -2.08
C ASN A 143 -5.86 -13.43 -0.76
N PRO A 144 -5.70 -12.64 0.28
CA PRO A 144 -6.11 -11.22 0.45
C PRO A 144 -5.24 -10.22 -0.31
N ILE A 145 -5.80 -9.05 -0.64
CA ILE A 145 -5.07 -7.88 -1.13
C ILE A 145 -4.76 -6.98 0.06
N VAL A 146 -3.51 -6.55 0.19
CA VAL A 146 -3.08 -5.58 1.21
C VAL A 146 -2.78 -4.26 0.55
N ILE A 147 -3.47 -3.18 0.95
CA ILE A 147 -3.25 -1.81 0.48
C ILE A 147 -2.64 -0.98 1.60
N SER A 148 -1.42 -0.52 1.38
CA SER A 148 -0.69 0.34 2.31
C SER A 148 -1.00 1.81 2.06
N THR A 149 -1.64 2.47 3.01
CA THR A 149 -1.86 3.93 2.94
C THR A 149 -0.55 4.71 3.07
N THR A 150 0.40 4.23 3.88
CA THR A 150 1.77 4.77 3.94
C THR A 150 2.51 4.52 2.62
N GLY A 151 2.32 3.35 2.00
CA GLY A 151 2.87 3.06 0.68
C GLY A 151 2.38 4.01 -0.42
N ILE A 152 1.13 4.48 -0.36
CA ILE A 152 0.62 5.51 -1.30
C ILE A 152 1.45 6.81 -1.20
N ILE A 153 1.92 7.16 -0.01
CA ILE A 153 2.67 8.38 0.25
C ILE A 153 4.17 8.20 -0.04
N GLU A 154 4.74 7.06 0.35
CA GLU A 154 6.18 6.86 0.38
C GLU A 154 6.74 6.01 -0.78
N ALA A 155 5.94 5.16 -1.42
CA ALA A 155 6.44 4.31 -2.49
C ALA A 155 6.69 5.07 -3.80
N PRO A 156 5.78 5.91 -4.32
CA PRO A 156 6.10 6.75 -5.48
C PRO A 156 7.07 7.88 -5.08
N ALA A 157 8.17 8.00 -5.81
CA ALA A 157 9.22 8.98 -5.51
C ALA A 157 8.69 10.43 -5.61
N LYS A 158 9.11 11.28 -4.68
CA LYS A 158 8.89 12.73 -4.70
C LYS A 158 9.69 13.38 -5.85
N PRO A 159 9.46 14.67 -6.18
CA PRO A 159 10.22 15.34 -7.24
C PRO A 159 11.73 15.21 -7.05
N LYS A 160 12.46 14.94 -8.13
CA LYS A 160 13.94 14.79 -8.05
C LYS A 160 14.62 16.00 -7.40
N GLN A 161 14.12 17.21 -7.71
CA GLN A 161 14.67 18.44 -7.16
C GLN A 161 14.48 18.53 -5.64
N TYR A 162 13.38 18.00 -5.09
CA TYR A 162 13.18 17.91 -3.64
C TYR A 162 14.33 17.16 -2.94
N TYR A 163 14.76 16.03 -3.50
CA TYR A 163 15.88 15.27 -2.94
C TYR A 163 17.21 16.00 -3.11
N ILE A 164 17.41 16.70 -4.23
CA ILE A 164 18.60 17.49 -4.46
C ILE A 164 18.68 18.62 -3.42
N ASP A 165 17.59 19.35 -3.20
CA ASP A 165 17.54 20.42 -2.22
C ASP A 165 17.81 19.92 -0.79
N LEU A 166 17.30 18.74 -0.43
CA LEU A 166 17.62 18.11 0.86
C LEU A 166 19.10 17.76 1.00
N MET A 167 19.71 17.19 -0.07
CA MET A 167 21.11 16.75 -0.05
C MET A 167 22.10 17.94 -0.12
N THR A 168 21.72 19.03 -0.79
CA THR A 168 22.57 20.21 -1.02
C THR A 168 22.20 21.39 -0.14
N ASN A 169 21.53 21.14 0.97
CA ASN A 169 21.06 22.18 1.89
C ASN A 169 22.23 22.88 2.63
N PHE A 170 23.00 23.69 1.90
CA PHE A 170 24.08 24.48 2.45
C PHE A 170 23.61 25.67 3.30
N SER A 171 22.35 26.07 3.17
CA SER A 171 21.74 27.18 3.91
C SER A 171 21.22 26.77 5.29
N ASN A 172 21.36 25.51 5.71
CA ASN A 172 20.78 24.96 6.94
C ASN A 172 19.26 25.26 7.09
N GLU A 173 18.54 25.33 5.97
CA GLU A 173 17.08 25.41 5.99
C GLU A 173 16.52 24.14 6.66
N SER A 174 15.44 24.26 7.40
CA SER A 174 14.78 23.09 7.95
C SER A 174 14.18 22.22 6.83
N GLU A 175 14.09 20.93 7.05
CA GLU A 175 13.40 20.01 6.12
C GLU A 175 11.97 20.50 5.82
N GLU A 176 11.29 21.07 6.82
CA GLU A 176 9.96 21.66 6.67
C GLU A 176 9.95 22.83 5.66
N THR A 177 10.96 23.69 5.69
CA THR A 177 11.10 24.81 4.74
C THR A 177 11.26 24.30 3.31
N ILE A 178 12.10 23.27 3.13
CA ILE A 178 12.29 22.64 1.82
C ILE A 178 10.98 21.96 1.38
N ARG A 179 10.29 21.25 2.26
CA ARG A 179 9.02 20.59 1.97
C ARG A 179 7.95 21.58 1.50
N GLU A 180 7.85 22.74 2.14
CA GLU A 180 6.86 23.79 1.77
C GLU A 180 7.07 24.33 0.35
N LYS A 181 8.32 24.35 -0.19
CA LYS A 181 8.60 24.73 -1.58
C LYS A 181 7.91 23.80 -2.59
N TYR A 182 7.71 22.53 -2.22
CA TYR A 182 7.12 21.49 -3.09
C TYR A 182 5.70 21.13 -2.69
N LYS A 183 5.05 21.95 -1.88
CA LYS A 183 3.68 21.72 -1.42
C LYS A 183 2.71 21.49 -2.57
N GLY A 184 1.97 20.39 -2.50
CA GLY A 184 1.01 20.00 -3.53
C GLY A 184 1.58 19.18 -4.69
N GLU A 185 2.92 19.09 -4.84
CA GLU A 185 3.56 18.29 -5.88
C GLU A 185 3.65 16.80 -5.52
N PHE A 186 3.47 16.46 -4.24
CA PHE A 186 3.39 15.10 -3.73
C PHE A 186 2.36 15.00 -2.61
N LEU A 187 2.08 13.78 -2.16
CA LEU A 187 1.16 13.51 -1.05
C LEU A 187 1.89 13.62 0.28
N GLU A 188 1.17 14.12 1.26
CA GLU A 188 1.57 14.13 2.65
C GLU A 188 0.63 13.27 3.50
N TYR A 189 1.03 12.99 4.75
CA TYR A 189 0.15 12.31 5.69
C TYR A 189 -1.11 13.14 5.93
N ASN A 190 -2.27 12.49 5.95
CA ASN A 190 -3.60 13.10 6.04
C ASN A 190 -3.99 13.99 4.84
N ASP A 191 -3.34 13.82 3.68
CA ASP A 191 -3.68 14.56 2.47
C ASP A 191 -5.16 14.36 2.09
N PRO A 192 -5.92 15.43 1.80
CA PRO A 192 -7.32 15.33 1.43
C PRO A 192 -7.56 14.60 0.09
N ARG A 193 -6.53 14.43 -0.74
CA ARG A 193 -6.59 13.69 -2.01
C ARG A 193 -6.52 12.16 -1.82
N LEU A 194 -6.12 11.68 -0.65
CA LEU A 194 -5.91 10.25 -0.36
C LEU A 194 -7.12 9.37 -0.67
N PRO A 195 -8.38 9.73 -0.28
CA PRO A 195 -9.56 8.91 -0.61
C PRO A 195 -9.71 8.65 -2.11
N LYS A 196 -9.47 9.67 -2.93
CA LYS A 196 -9.59 9.55 -4.39
C LYS A 196 -8.53 8.64 -5.01
N ILE A 197 -7.33 8.65 -4.44
CA ILE A 197 -6.23 7.79 -4.85
C ILE A 197 -6.49 6.34 -4.43
N ILE A 198 -7.04 6.12 -3.23
CA ILE A 198 -7.47 4.79 -2.76
C ILE A 198 -8.49 4.18 -3.73
N GLU A 199 -9.47 4.94 -4.21
CA GLU A 199 -10.41 4.46 -5.24
C GLU A 199 -9.67 3.94 -6.49
N GLY A 200 -8.60 4.61 -6.92
CA GLY A 200 -7.81 4.17 -8.08
C GLY A 200 -7.08 2.85 -7.82
N TYR A 201 -6.47 2.71 -6.65
CA TYR A 201 -5.81 1.45 -6.28
C TYR A 201 -6.81 0.31 -6.05
N LEU A 202 -8.03 0.60 -5.61
CA LEU A 202 -9.11 -0.39 -5.56
C LEU A 202 -9.50 -0.88 -6.96
N ILE A 203 -9.64 0.04 -7.93
CA ILE A 203 -9.91 -0.37 -9.32
C ILE A 203 -8.77 -1.27 -9.82
N GLN A 204 -7.51 -0.86 -9.60
CA GLN A 204 -6.34 -1.60 -10.03
C GLN A 204 -6.31 -3.01 -9.40
N SER A 205 -6.50 -3.10 -8.09
CA SER A 205 -6.47 -4.36 -7.35
C SER A 205 -7.57 -5.33 -7.78
N ILE A 206 -8.82 -4.82 -7.92
CA ILE A 206 -9.96 -5.63 -8.31
C ILE A 206 -9.83 -6.08 -9.77
N MET A 207 -9.42 -5.19 -10.68
CA MET A 207 -9.21 -5.55 -12.08
C MET A 207 -8.08 -6.56 -12.23
N TYR A 208 -6.98 -6.40 -11.49
CA TYR A 208 -5.90 -7.39 -11.47
C TYR A 208 -6.39 -8.78 -11.03
N TYR A 209 -7.15 -8.84 -9.94
CA TYR A 209 -7.67 -10.11 -9.44
C TYR A 209 -8.58 -10.81 -10.47
N GLU A 210 -9.38 -10.05 -11.21
CA GLU A 210 -10.31 -10.57 -12.20
C GLU A 210 -9.63 -10.97 -13.53
N THR A 211 -8.61 -10.23 -13.96
CA THR A 211 -8.07 -10.31 -15.32
C THR A 211 -6.62 -10.79 -15.38
N GLY A 212 -5.87 -10.64 -14.29
CA GLY A 212 -4.40 -10.83 -14.25
C GLY A 212 -3.61 -9.62 -14.79
N ASP A 213 -4.26 -8.62 -15.40
CA ASP A 213 -3.60 -7.42 -15.89
C ASP A 213 -3.47 -6.38 -14.78
N VAL A 214 -2.22 -5.98 -14.47
CA VAL A 214 -1.93 -5.10 -13.32
C VAL A 214 -1.93 -3.64 -13.71
N PHE A 215 -1.24 -3.27 -14.80
CA PHE A 215 -0.89 -1.89 -15.09
C PHE A 215 -1.19 -1.48 -16.54
N CYS A 216 -1.38 -0.16 -16.71
CA CYS A 216 -1.48 0.49 -18.00
C CYS A 216 -0.22 1.31 -18.30
N ASN A 217 0.18 1.38 -19.55
CA ASN A 217 1.29 2.23 -20.00
C ASN A 217 0.88 3.69 -20.26
N ASP A 218 -0.42 3.98 -20.29
CA ASP A 218 -0.94 5.35 -20.47
C ASP A 218 -0.92 6.08 -19.11
N VAL A 219 -0.10 7.11 -18.99
CA VAL A 219 0.02 7.95 -17.79
C VAL A 219 -1.28 8.64 -17.38
N LYS A 220 -2.24 8.76 -18.28
CA LYS A 220 -3.57 9.32 -17.98
C LYS A 220 -4.57 8.28 -17.50
N CYS A 221 -4.25 7.01 -17.62
CA CYS A 221 -5.12 5.94 -17.13
C CYS A 221 -4.97 5.73 -15.62
N ARG A 222 -6.06 5.51 -14.90
CA ARG A 222 -6.03 5.17 -13.45
C ARG A 222 -5.27 3.89 -13.11
N LEU A 223 -5.03 3.02 -14.08
CA LEU A 223 -4.21 1.80 -13.90
C LEU A 223 -2.72 2.04 -14.20
N PHE A 224 -2.29 3.30 -14.40
CA PHE A 224 -0.88 3.59 -14.63
C PHE A 224 -0.02 3.22 -13.42
N ASN A 225 1.10 2.54 -13.68
CA ASN A 225 2.07 2.21 -12.63
C ASN A 225 2.95 3.43 -12.32
N ALA A 226 2.47 4.27 -11.41
CA ALA A 226 3.14 5.51 -11.07
C ALA A 226 4.34 5.27 -10.14
N HIS A 227 5.56 5.45 -10.65
CA HIS A 227 6.80 5.44 -9.87
C HIS A 227 7.15 6.80 -9.25
N TRP A 228 6.48 7.87 -9.71
CA TRP A 228 6.66 9.23 -9.23
C TRP A 228 5.33 9.80 -8.71
N GLN A 229 5.39 10.59 -7.65
CA GLN A 229 4.22 11.30 -7.10
C GLN A 229 3.52 12.17 -8.15
N LYS A 230 4.30 12.80 -9.04
CA LYS A 230 3.77 13.58 -10.17
C LYS A 230 2.85 12.74 -11.07
N ASP A 231 3.27 11.53 -11.42
CA ASP A 231 2.51 10.64 -12.30
C ASP A 231 1.29 10.06 -11.59
N LEU A 232 1.44 9.75 -10.29
CA LEU A 232 0.33 9.37 -9.43
C LEU A 232 -0.75 10.46 -9.41
N LEU A 233 -0.38 11.72 -9.21
CA LEU A 233 -1.31 12.85 -9.20
C LEU A 233 -1.95 13.09 -10.58
N ILE A 234 -1.24 12.81 -11.67
CA ILE A 234 -1.81 12.89 -13.03
C ILE A 234 -2.89 11.82 -13.19
N SER A 235 -2.57 10.55 -12.95
CA SER A 235 -3.46 9.42 -13.22
C SER A 235 -4.64 9.34 -12.25
N GLN A 236 -4.47 9.76 -10.99
CA GLN A 236 -5.48 9.56 -9.95
C GLN A 236 -6.32 10.81 -9.66
N ILE A 237 -5.78 12.01 -9.87
CA ILE A 237 -6.42 13.27 -9.49
C ILE A 237 -6.76 14.13 -10.71
N LYS A 238 -5.79 14.38 -11.61
CA LYS A 238 -6.01 15.25 -12.78
C LYS A 238 -6.84 14.56 -13.85
N ASN A 239 -6.61 13.27 -14.07
CA ASN A 239 -7.32 12.44 -15.04
C ASN A 239 -7.83 11.15 -14.38
N PRO A 240 -8.83 11.23 -13.48
CA PRO A 240 -9.30 10.07 -12.71
C PRO A 240 -10.21 9.16 -13.56
N SER A 241 -9.74 8.74 -14.73
CA SER A 241 -10.49 7.91 -15.69
C SER A 241 -9.64 6.73 -16.17
N LEU A 242 -10.31 5.71 -16.67
CA LEU A 242 -9.68 4.62 -17.38
C LEU A 242 -9.49 5.01 -18.86
N CYS A 243 -8.45 4.49 -19.52
CA CYS A 243 -8.35 4.57 -20.97
C CYS A 243 -9.44 3.71 -21.64
N ASP A 244 -9.62 3.84 -22.95
CA ASP A 244 -10.68 3.14 -23.71
C ASP A 244 -10.58 1.62 -23.54
N GLN A 245 -9.37 1.06 -23.53
CA GLN A 245 -9.15 -0.38 -23.33
C GLN A 245 -9.69 -0.83 -21.97
N HIS A 246 -9.28 -0.17 -20.90
CA HIS A 246 -9.66 -0.55 -19.53
C HIS A 246 -11.11 -0.22 -19.22
N THR A 247 -11.68 0.81 -19.86
CA THR A 247 -13.12 1.08 -19.80
C THR A 247 -13.93 -0.08 -20.41
N LYS A 248 -13.50 -0.61 -21.56
CA LYS A 248 -14.13 -1.78 -22.18
C LYS A 248 -14.04 -3.03 -21.31
N ILE A 249 -12.89 -3.25 -20.66
CA ILE A 249 -12.71 -4.38 -19.71
C ILE A 249 -13.67 -4.23 -18.54
N LEU A 250 -13.71 -3.07 -17.89
CA LEU A 250 -14.61 -2.80 -16.77
C LEU A 250 -16.09 -2.99 -17.15
N THR A 251 -16.47 -2.54 -18.34
CA THR A 251 -17.85 -2.71 -18.87
C THR A 251 -18.19 -4.20 -19.03
N LYS A 252 -17.27 -4.99 -19.59
CA LYS A 252 -17.46 -6.46 -19.71
C LYS A 252 -17.59 -7.13 -18.33
N MET A 253 -16.77 -6.72 -17.37
CA MET A 253 -16.85 -7.23 -16.01
C MET A 253 -18.23 -6.97 -15.39
N LYS A 254 -18.76 -5.75 -15.51
CA LYS A 254 -20.10 -5.39 -15.03
C LYS A 254 -21.22 -6.22 -15.64
N ASN A 255 -21.15 -6.47 -16.93
CA ASN A 255 -22.19 -7.22 -17.64
C ASN A 255 -22.15 -8.74 -17.35
N SER A 256 -21.14 -9.20 -16.60
CA SER A 256 -20.96 -10.61 -16.22
C SER A 256 -21.40 -10.88 -14.76
N VAL A 257 -21.95 -9.89 -14.08
CA VAL A 257 -22.59 -9.97 -12.76
C VAL A 257 -24.10 -10.16 -12.95
#